data_296fdf3a04af105bf0de2cbb0a692183
#
_entry.id   296fdf3a04af105bf0de2cbb0a692183
#
_cell.length_a   1.000
_cell.length_b   1.000
_cell.length_c   1.000
_cell.angle_alpha   90.00
_cell.angle_beta   90.00
_cell.angle_gamma   90.00
#
_symmetry.space_group_name_H-M   'P 1'
#
loop_
_entity.id
_entity.type
_entity.pdbx_description
1 polymer ?
#
loop_
_entity_poly.entity_id
_entity_poly.type
_entity_poly.pdbx_seq_one_letter_code
_entity_poly.pdbx_strand_id
1 'polypeptide(L)'
;MDTLPTKTREIHNHHMDSTVWNDIDFRDDDIVIATYAKSGTSWMQQIVSQLIFQGQTDLPVSEMSPWVDLRVPPKEVKLSAIAAQTHRRFLKTHLPVDALVFSQKAKYIYIGRDARDLMWSLHNHHSNANAMWYEALNNTPGRVGPEIGVPPKSAAEYFTHWLDNDGAPFWPYWENV
;
A
#
# COMPACT_ATOMS: atom_id res chain seq x y z
N MET A 1 -28.67 8.35 -2.10
CA MET A 1 -27.57 7.38 -2.30
C MET A 1 -26.29 8.19 -2.21
N ASP A 2 -25.45 7.88 -1.26
CA ASP A 2 -24.16 8.54 -1.16
C ASP A 2 -23.33 8.18 -2.38
N THR A 3 -22.85 9.20 -3.08
CA THR A 3 -22.00 9.00 -4.25
C THR A 3 -20.60 8.60 -3.77
N LEU A 4 -20.06 7.49 -4.30
CA LEU A 4 -18.67 7.11 -4.04
C LEU A 4 -17.70 8.21 -4.53
N PRO A 5 -16.54 8.35 -3.89
CA PRO A 5 -15.49 9.22 -4.41
C PRO A 5 -15.11 8.83 -5.84
N THR A 6 -14.66 9.82 -6.60
CA THR A 6 -14.20 9.62 -7.98
C THR A 6 -12.70 9.79 -8.04
N LYS A 7 -12.03 8.85 -8.68
CA LYS A 7 -10.60 8.98 -8.99
C LYS A 7 -10.39 10.18 -9.94
N THR A 8 -9.47 11.06 -9.58
CA THR A 8 -9.19 12.30 -10.35
C THR A 8 -7.75 12.39 -10.85
N ARG A 9 -6.85 11.54 -10.35
CA ARG A 9 -5.44 11.50 -10.79
C ARG A 9 -4.84 10.12 -10.77
N GLU A 10 -3.71 9.97 -11.46
CA GLU A 10 -2.83 8.81 -11.37
C GLU A 10 -1.61 9.14 -10.50
N ILE A 11 -1.13 8.14 -9.75
CA ILE A 11 0.12 8.23 -9.00
C ILE A 11 1.10 7.22 -9.55
N HIS A 12 2.25 7.73 -9.93
CA HIS A 12 3.42 6.96 -10.33
C HIS A 12 4.63 7.43 -9.54
N ASN A 13 5.24 6.55 -8.77
CA ASN A 13 6.50 6.83 -8.09
C ASN A 13 7.35 5.57 -8.00
N HIS A 14 8.46 5.59 -7.25
CA HIS A 14 9.32 4.42 -7.11
C HIS A 14 8.63 3.20 -6.48
N HIS A 15 7.55 3.36 -5.71
CA HIS A 15 6.80 2.26 -5.10
C HIS A 15 5.52 1.94 -5.84
N MET A 16 4.76 2.96 -6.23
CA MET A 16 3.37 2.84 -6.62
C MET A 16 3.13 3.10 -8.10
N ASP A 17 2.19 2.34 -8.64
CA ASP A 17 1.53 2.53 -9.92
C ASP A 17 0.02 2.38 -9.72
N SER A 18 -0.68 3.50 -9.64
CA SER A 18 -2.13 3.50 -9.41
C SER A 18 -2.94 2.97 -10.58
N THR A 19 -2.34 2.90 -11.79
CA THR A 19 -3.03 2.41 -12.99
C THR A 19 -3.42 0.95 -12.90
N VAL A 20 -2.79 0.18 -12.00
CA VAL A 20 -3.16 -1.23 -11.76
C VAL A 20 -4.62 -1.35 -11.32
N TRP A 21 -5.11 -0.40 -10.53
CA TRP A 21 -6.49 -0.39 -10.05
C TRP A 21 -7.54 -0.21 -11.15
N ASN A 22 -7.17 0.38 -12.31
CA ASN A 22 -8.07 0.57 -13.43
C ASN A 22 -8.49 -0.76 -14.09
N ASP A 23 -7.69 -1.81 -13.91
CA ASP A 23 -7.91 -3.13 -14.49
C ASP A 23 -8.36 -4.17 -13.47
N ILE A 24 -8.68 -3.75 -12.25
CA ILE A 24 -9.30 -4.64 -11.26
C ILE A 24 -10.75 -4.89 -11.64
N ASP A 25 -11.08 -6.13 -11.97
CA ASP A 25 -12.47 -6.58 -12.06
C ASP A 25 -12.99 -6.85 -10.64
N PHE A 26 -13.69 -5.87 -10.07
CA PHE A 26 -14.23 -5.96 -8.72
C PHE A 26 -15.31 -7.04 -8.63
N ARG A 27 -15.22 -7.87 -7.61
CA ARG A 27 -16.22 -8.86 -7.23
C ARG A 27 -17.10 -8.32 -6.11
N ASP A 28 -18.32 -8.86 -6.03
CA ASP A 28 -19.21 -8.56 -4.91
C ASP A 28 -18.53 -8.94 -3.59
N ASP A 29 -18.63 -8.03 -2.62
CA ASP A 29 -18.04 -8.17 -1.29
C ASP A 29 -16.48 -8.12 -1.23
N ASP A 30 -15.79 -7.69 -2.26
CA ASP A 30 -14.37 -7.35 -2.14
C ASP A 30 -14.14 -6.38 -0.98
N ILE A 31 -13.01 -6.51 -0.31
CA ILE A 31 -12.59 -5.60 0.75
C ILE A 31 -11.31 -4.88 0.31
N VAL A 32 -11.30 -3.56 0.37
CA VAL A 32 -10.12 -2.74 0.11
C VAL A 32 -9.64 -2.12 1.42
N ILE A 33 -8.41 -2.45 1.82
CA ILE A 33 -7.75 -1.92 3.01
C ILE A 33 -6.83 -0.78 2.56
N ALA A 34 -7.27 0.44 2.80
CA ALA A 34 -6.59 1.67 2.38
C ALA A 34 -5.95 2.36 3.59
N THR A 35 -4.65 2.59 3.52
CA THR A 35 -3.88 3.22 4.59
C THR A 35 -2.69 3.97 4.02
N TYR A 36 -2.18 4.97 4.70
CA TYR A 36 -0.79 5.35 4.47
C TYR A 36 0.13 4.21 4.96
N ALA A 37 1.35 4.11 4.40
CA ALA A 37 2.31 3.09 4.84
C ALA A 37 2.54 3.16 6.36
N LYS A 38 2.69 2.00 7.01
CA LYS A 38 2.94 1.87 8.46
C LYS A 38 1.79 2.31 9.38
N SER A 39 0.58 2.49 8.87
CA SER A 39 -0.62 2.86 9.65
C SER A 39 -1.40 1.65 10.20
N GLY A 40 -0.83 0.44 10.18
CA GLY A 40 -1.51 -0.75 10.73
C GLY A 40 -2.12 -1.68 9.68
N THR A 41 -1.74 -1.53 8.41
CA THR A 41 -2.26 -2.33 7.29
C THR A 41 -2.17 -3.83 7.53
N SER A 42 -1.00 -4.33 7.96
CA SER A 42 -0.81 -5.77 8.23
C SER A 42 -1.69 -6.28 9.37
N TRP A 43 -1.95 -5.44 10.37
CA TRP A 43 -2.90 -5.76 11.44
C TRP A 43 -4.31 -5.90 10.89
N MET A 44 -4.75 -4.95 10.06
CA MET A 44 -6.08 -5.01 9.46
C MET A 44 -6.21 -6.19 8.49
N GLN A 45 -5.18 -6.47 7.70
CA GLN A 45 -5.16 -7.66 6.85
C GLN A 45 -5.34 -8.93 7.68
N GLN A 46 -4.67 -9.04 8.83
CA GLN A 46 -4.82 -10.17 9.74
C GLN A 46 -6.22 -10.23 10.36
N ILE A 47 -6.80 -9.11 10.81
CA ILE A 47 -8.16 -9.04 11.35
C ILE A 47 -9.18 -9.50 10.30
N VAL A 48 -9.08 -8.97 9.09
CA VAL A 48 -9.98 -9.32 7.97
C VAL A 48 -9.85 -10.81 7.62
N SER A 49 -8.62 -11.33 7.58
CA SER A 49 -8.36 -12.75 7.38
C SER A 49 -9.04 -13.61 8.44
N GLN A 50 -8.87 -13.27 9.73
CA GLN A 50 -9.51 -14.00 10.83
C GLN A 50 -11.04 -14.01 10.72
N LEU A 51 -11.65 -12.90 10.28
CA LEU A 51 -13.09 -12.81 10.07
C LEU A 51 -13.56 -13.66 8.88
N ILE A 52 -12.83 -13.64 7.77
CA ILE A 52 -13.19 -14.42 6.56
C ILE A 52 -13.03 -15.93 6.82
N PHE A 53 -11.92 -16.32 7.46
CA PHE A 53 -11.55 -17.73 7.68
C PHE A 53 -11.84 -18.24 9.10
N GLN A 54 -12.74 -17.56 9.82
CA GLN A 54 -13.29 -18.01 11.10
C GLN A 54 -12.23 -18.41 12.15
N GLY A 55 -11.17 -17.63 12.24
CA GLY A 55 -10.09 -17.85 13.22
C GLY A 55 -9.02 -18.85 12.77
N GLN A 56 -9.03 -19.31 11.51
CA GLN A 56 -7.96 -20.17 11.01
C GLN A 56 -6.59 -19.48 11.15
N THR A 57 -5.63 -20.19 11.73
CA THR A 57 -4.24 -19.74 11.88
C THR A 57 -3.38 -20.19 10.69
N ASP A 58 -2.14 -19.68 10.64
CA ASP A 58 -1.11 -20.09 9.68
C ASP A 58 -1.44 -19.84 8.20
N LEU A 59 -2.30 -18.86 7.94
CA LEU A 59 -2.61 -18.42 6.58
C LEU A 59 -1.52 -17.46 6.05
N PRO A 60 -1.15 -17.56 4.77
CA PRO A 60 -0.19 -16.64 4.14
C PRO A 60 -0.87 -15.31 3.80
N VAL A 61 -1.28 -14.54 4.81
CA VAL A 61 -2.13 -13.36 4.69
C VAL A 61 -1.56 -12.31 3.76
N SER A 62 -0.24 -12.13 3.72
CA SER A 62 0.42 -11.18 2.81
C SER A 62 0.27 -11.54 1.33
N GLU A 63 0.19 -12.84 1.01
CA GLU A 63 -0.05 -13.33 -0.35
C GLU A 63 -1.53 -13.26 -0.71
N MET A 64 -2.42 -13.55 0.27
CA MET A 64 -3.86 -13.51 0.10
C MET A 64 -4.40 -12.07 -0.04
N SER A 65 -3.68 -11.09 0.50
CA SER A 65 -4.02 -9.67 0.48
C SER A 65 -2.90 -8.84 -0.16
N PRO A 66 -2.72 -8.93 -1.49
CA PRO A 66 -1.61 -8.29 -2.16
C PRO A 66 -1.71 -6.76 -2.14
N TRP A 67 -0.56 -6.09 -2.13
CA TRP A 67 -0.50 -4.65 -2.35
C TRP A 67 -0.66 -4.37 -3.85
N VAL A 68 -1.86 -3.95 -4.24
CA VAL A 68 -2.27 -3.84 -5.65
C VAL A 68 -1.46 -2.78 -6.40
N ASP A 69 -1.30 -1.61 -5.82
CA ASP A 69 -0.59 -0.48 -6.41
C ASP A 69 0.94 -0.56 -6.28
N LEU A 70 1.51 -1.57 -5.61
CA LEU A 70 2.96 -1.74 -5.59
C LEU A 70 3.47 -2.03 -7.02
N ARG A 71 4.47 -1.30 -7.47
CA ARG A 71 5.02 -1.42 -8.82
C ARG A 71 5.66 -2.80 -9.10
N VAL A 72 6.13 -3.48 -8.05
CA VAL A 72 6.79 -4.80 -8.13
C VAL A 72 5.95 -5.84 -7.38
N PRO A 73 5.64 -7.01 -7.96
CA PRO A 73 5.96 -7.49 -9.31
C PRO A 73 5.16 -6.77 -10.41
N PRO A 74 5.43 -7.04 -11.69
CA PRO A 74 4.71 -6.43 -12.81
C PRO A 74 3.19 -6.56 -12.70
N LYS A 75 2.47 -5.61 -13.29
CA LYS A 75 1.01 -5.49 -13.25
C LYS A 75 0.29 -6.78 -13.64
N GLU A 76 0.70 -7.41 -14.74
CA GLU A 76 0.07 -8.60 -15.30
C GLU A 76 0.15 -9.80 -14.34
N VAL A 77 1.29 -9.93 -13.66
CA VAL A 77 1.50 -10.98 -12.65
C VAL A 77 0.55 -10.80 -11.47
N LYS A 78 0.42 -9.56 -10.98
CA LYS A 78 -0.49 -9.23 -9.86
C LYS A 78 -1.95 -9.43 -10.24
N LEU A 79 -2.38 -8.91 -11.39
CA LEU A 79 -3.76 -9.05 -11.85
C LEU A 79 -4.15 -10.53 -12.01
N SER A 80 -3.27 -11.34 -12.58
CA SER A 80 -3.48 -12.78 -12.71
C SER A 80 -3.61 -13.46 -11.34
N ALA A 81 -2.75 -13.13 -10.39
CA ALA A 81 -2.80 -13.68 -9.03
C ALA A 81 -4.08 -13.26 -8.28
N ILE A 82 -4.50 -11.99 -8.42
CA ILE A 82 -5.74 -11.48 -7.82
C ILE A 82 -6.96 -12.16 -8.46
N ALA A 83 -6.96 -12.33 -9.77
CA ALA A 83 -8.06 -12.99 -10.50
C ALA A 83 -8.18 -14.48 -10.13
N ALA A 84 -7.07 -15.15 -9.84
CA ALA A 84 -7.06 -16.57 -9.46
C ALA A 84 -7.54 -16.85 -8.02
N GLN A 85 -7.69 -15.82 -7.17
CA GLN A 85 -8.15 -16.00 -5.80
C GLN A 85 -9.60 -16.52 -5.77
N THR A 86 -9.84 -17.58 -4.99
CA THR A 86 -11.16 -18.22 -4.85
C THR A 86 -11.90 -17.85 -3.57
N HIS A 87 -11.20 -17.27 -2.60
CA HIS A 87 -11.80 -16.76 -1.36
C HIS A 87 -12.37 -15.36 -1.54
N ARG A 88 -13.10 -14.85 -0.54
CA ARG A 88 -13.47 -13.45 -0.46
C ARG A 88 -12.21 -12.61 -0.45
N ARG A 89 -12.03 -11.77 -1.48
CA ARG A 89 -10.80 -11.00 -1.65
C ARG A 89 -10.72 -9.85 -0.66
N PHE A 90 -9.52 -9.59 -0.17
CA PHE A 90 -9.17 -8.41 0.60
C PHE A 90 -7.85 -7.86 0.09
N LEU A 91 -7.89 -6.69 -0.47
CA LEU A 91 -6.82 -6.08 -1.25
C LEU A 91 -6.24 -4.90 -0.49
N LYS A 92 -4.93 -4.71 -0.58
CA LYS A 92 -4.21 -3.64 0.11
C LYS A 92 -3.85 -2.52 -0.85
N THR A 93 -4.01 -1.27 -0.40
CA THR A 93 -3.54 -0.07 -1.09
C THR A 93 -2.92 0.94 -0.13
N HIS A 94 -2.03 1.79 -0.67
CA HIS A 94 -1.50 2.96 0.01
C HIS A 94 -1.84 4.27 -0.75
N LEU A 95 -2.73 4.19 -1.72
CA LEU A 95 -3.17 5.35 -2.49
C LEU A 95 -4.07 6.28 -1.67
N PRO A 96 -3.97 7.59 -1.88
CA PRO A 96 -4.97 8.53 -1.40
C PRO A 96 -6.30 8.35 -2.14
N VAL A 97 -7.36 8.91 -1.57
CA VAL A 97 -8.74 8.76 -2.06
C VAL A 97 -8.92 9.19 -3.51
N ASP A 98 -8.24 10.26 -3.92
CA ASP A 98 -8.35 10.83 -5.27
C ASP A 98 -7.55 10.07 -6.34
N ALA A 99 -6.74 9.09 -5.95
CA ALA A 99 -6.00 8.20 -6.86
C ALA A 99 -6.50 6.74 -6.82
N LEU A 100 -7.46 6.42 -5.95
CA LEU A 100 -8.03 5.07 -5.81
C LEU A 100 -9.30 4.94 -6.66
N VAL A 101 -9.49 3.76 -7.26
CA VAL A 101 -10.74 3.40 -7.94
C VAL A 101 -11.74 2.89 -6.90
N PHE A 102 -12.97 3.42 -6.94
CA PHE A 102 -14.06 3.00 -6.08
C PHE A 102 -15.11 2.21 -6.86
N SER A 103 -15.63 1.15 -6.24
CA SER A 103 -16.68 0.29 -6.78
C SER A 103 -17.79 0.05 -5.75
N GLN A 104 -19.04 0.06 -6.18
CA GLN A 104 -20.19 -0.32 -5.34
C GLN A 104 -20.16 -1.77 -4.88
N LYS A 105 -19.38 -2.63 -5.54
CA LYS A 105 -19.17 -4.03 -5.17
C LYS A 105 -18.24 -4.22 -3.99
N ALA A 106 -17.39 -3.22 -3.68
CA ALA A 106 -16.35 -3.32 -2.66
C ALA A 106 -16.70 -2.57 -1.38
N LYS A 107 -16.14 -3.05 -0.28
CA LYS A 107 -16.13 -2.36 1.02
C LYS A 107 -14.75 -1.79 1.27
N TYR A 108 -14.68 -0.55 1.76
CA TYR A 108 -13.43 0.17 1.99
C TYR A 108 -13.19 0.34 3.49
N ILE A 109 -12.01 -0.04 3.95
CA ILE A 109 -11.54 0.14 5.32
C ILE A 109 -10.36 1.11 5.27
N TYR A 110 -10.53 2.29 5.85
CA TYR A 110 -9.47 3.27 5.97
C TYR A 110 -8.90 3.27 7.40
N ILE A 111 -7.56 3.39 7.52
CA ILE A 111 -6.87 3.49 8.80
C ILE A 111 -5.88 4.66 8.74
N GLY A 112 -6.09 5.62 9.64
CA GLY A 112 -5.15 6.70 9.95
C GLY A 112 -4.29 6.37 11.16
N ARG A 113 -3.12 7.01 11.26
CA ARG A 113 -2.19 6.89 12.38
C ARG A 113 -1.54 8.26 12.65
N ASP A 114 -1.15 8.53 13.89
CA ASP A 114 -0.36 9.72 14.23
C ASP A 114 0.94 9.76 13.40
N ALA A 115 1.22 10.91 12.80
CA ALA A 115 2.36 11.09 11.88
C ALA A 115 3.71 10.81 12.54
N ARG A 116 3.88 11.13 13.82
CA ARG A 116 5.14 10.90 14.57
C ARG A 116 5.41 9.41 14.75
N ASP A 117 4.38 8.66 15.14
CA ASP A 117 4.46 7.21 15.28
C ASP A 117 4.69 6.51 13.95
N LEU A 118 4.04 7.03 12.91
CA LEU A 118 4.16 6.53 11.54
C LEU A 118 5.59 6.73 11.03
N MET A 119 6.13 7.94 11.15
CA MET A 119 7.50 8.27 10.74
C MET A 119 8.53 7.39 11.46
N TRP A 120 8.39 7.20 12.80
CA TRP A 120 9.24 6.28 13.55
C TRP A 120 9.18 4.85 13.00
N SER A 121 7.98 4.39 12.66
CA SER A 121 7.79 3.06 12.07
C SER A 121 8.36 2.97 10.65
N LEU A 122 8.31 4.05 9.85
CA LEU A 122 8.95 4.13 8.54
C LEU A 122 10.47 4.08 8.65
N HIS A 123 11.06 4.88 9.56
CA HIS A 123 12.50 4.86 9.81
C HIS A 123 12.99 3.45 10.16
N ASN A 124 12.33 2.79 11.12
CA ASN A 124 12.68 1.43 11.51
C ASN A 124 12.53 0.43 10.34
N HIS A 125 11.45 0.52 9.58
CA HIS A 125 11.22 -0.34 8.43
C HIS A 125 12.31 -0.17 7.37
N HIS A 126 12.62 1.06 7.04
CA HIS A 126 13.59 1.42 6.03
C HIS A 126 15.03 1.04 6.45
N SER A 127 15.39 1.31 7.72
CA SER A 127 16.70 0.95 8.28
C SER A 127 16.95 -0.55 8.34
N ASN A 128 15.89 -1.35 8.46
CA ASN A 128 15.98 -2.82 8.52
C ASN A 128 15.67 -3.50 7.18
N ALA A 129 15.45 -2.73 6.11
CA ALA A 129 15.28 -3.30 4.78
C ALA A 129 16.58 -3.94 4.29
N ASN A 130 16.48 -5.09 3.63
CA ASN A 130 17.64 -5.81 3.11
C ASN A 130 18.02 -5.33 1.70
N ALA A 131 19.19 -5.75 1.22
CA ALA A 131 19.70 -5.37 -0.10
C ALA A 131 18.73 -5.75 -1.25
N MET A 132 18.05 -6.89 -1.15
CA MET A 132 17.08 -7.33 -2.18
C MET A 132 15.89 -6.38 -2.28
N TRP A 133 15.45 -5.79 -1.17
CA TRP A 133 14.37 -4.81 -1.16
C TRP A 133 14.79 -3.53 -1.93
N TYR A 134 15.98 -3.00 -1.64
CA TYR A 134 16.53 -1.84 -2.35
C TYR A 134 16.72 -2.14 -3.83
N GLU A 135 17.28 -3.30 -4.17
CA GLU A 135 17.48 -3.74 -5.55
C GLU A 135 16.16 -3.83 -6.32
N ALA A 136 15.14 -4.46 -5.72
CA ALA A 136 13.82 -4.60 -6.34
C ALA A 136 13.17 -3.25 -6.65
N LEU A 137 13.28 -2.26 -5.76
CA LEU A 137 12.71 -0.94 -5.98
C LEU A 137 13.54 -0.08 -6.94
N ASN A 138 14.87 -0.16 -6.85
CA ASN A 138 15.76 0.71 -7.60
C ASN A 138 16.03 0.21 -9.03
N ASN A 139 16.17 -1.11 -9.22
CA ASN A 139 16.64 -1.69 -10.48
C ASN A 139 15.52 -2.30 -11.34
N THR A 140 14.31 -2.51 -10.80
CA THR A 140 13.21 -2.99 -11.62
C THR A 140 12.78 -1.93 -12.65
N PRO A 141 12.62 -2.28 -13.93
CA PRO A 141 12.19 -1.36 -14.97
C PRO A 141 10.91 -0.59 -14.61
N GLY A 142 10.79 0.64 -15.11
CA GLY A 142 9.64 1.51 -14.85
C GLY A 142 9.73 2.32 -13.55
N ARG A 143 10.90 2.39 -12.92
CA ARG A 143 11.11 3.28 -11.77
C ARG A 143 10.91 4.75 -12.15
N VAL A 144 10.17 5.45 -11.33
CA VAL A 144 9.96 6.90 -11.42
C VAL A 144 10.59 7.56 -10.20
N GLY A 145 11.38 8.62 -10.42
CA GLY A 145 12.06 9.34 -9.35
C GLY A 145 13.45 8.79 -9.01
N PRO A 146 14.12 9.37 -8.02
CA PRO A 146 15.47 9.00 -7.60
C PRO A 146 15.51 7.61 -6.95
N GLU A 147 16.71 7.08 -6.81
CA GLU A 147 16.93 5.85 -6.03
C GLU A 147 16.63 6.08 -4.54
N ILE A 148 16.11 5.02 -3.92
CA ILE A 148 15.94 5.00 -2.46
C ILE A 148 17.24 4.53 -1.83
N GLY A 149 17.87 5.43 -1.05
CA GLY A 149 19.06 5.12 -0.28
C GLY A 149 18.74 4.60 1.13
N VAL A 150 19.77 4.13 1.83
CA VAL A 150 19.67 3.78 3.25
C VAL A 150 19.39 5.05 4.06
N PRO A 151 18.42 5.05 4.98
CA PRO A 151 18.09 6.22 5.76
C PRO A 151 19.22 6.60 6.74
N PRO A 152 19.28 7.86 7.20
CA PRO A 152 20.22 8.25 8.25
C PRO A 152 19.99 7.43 9.51
N LYS A 153 21.06 7.17 10.29
CA LYS A 153 20.96 6.41 11.55
C LYS A 153 20.15 7.15 12.63
N SER A 154 20.19 8.48 12.59
CA SER A 154 19.45 9.33 13.51
C SER A 154 17.99 9.43 13.09
N ALA A 155 17.08 8.97 13.95
CA ALA A 155 15.65 9.12 13.73
C ALA A 155 15.22 10.61 13.71
N ALA A 156 15.90 11.48 14.45
CA ALA A 156 15.62 12.91 14.44
C ALA A 156 15.98 13.54 13.09
N GLU A 157 17.13 13.18 12.52
CA GLU A 157 17.54 13.61 11.18
C GLU A 157 16.58 13.10 10.10
N TYR A 158 16.18 11.83 10.19
CA TYR A 158 15.19 11.24 9.29
C TYR A 158 13.84 11.97 9.40
N PHE A 159 13.42 12.32 10.61
CA PHE A 159 12.14 13.03 10.85
C PHE A 159 12.17 14.45 10.25
N THR A 160 13.24 15.20 10.47
CA THR A 160 13.41 16.52 9.87
C THR A 160 13.37 16.44 8.35
N HIS A 161 14.13 15.51 7.76
CA HIS A 161 14.11 15.29 6.31
C HIS A 161 12.71 14.93 5.80
N TRP A 162 11.99 14.05 6.49
CA TRP A 162 10.65 13.63 6.13
C TRP A 162 9.63 14.78 6.17
N LEU A 163 9.74 15.69 7.17
CA LEU A 163 8.90 16.88 7.26
C LEU A 163 9.22 17.89 6.15
N ASP A 164 10.50 18.17 5.95
CA ASP A 164 10.96 19.21 5.02
C ASP A 164 10.78 18.82 3.55
N ASN A 165 10.64 17.52 3.26
CA ASN A 165 10.52 16.96 1.91
C ASN A 165 9.22 16.20 1.69
N ASP A 166 8.15 16.60 2.38
CA ASP A 166 6.79 16.12 2.17
C ASP A 166 6.66 14.59 2.16
N GLY A 167 7.28 13.93 3.12
CA GLY A 167 7.22 12.48 3.29
C GLY A 167 8.27 11.67 2.52
N ALA A 168 9.19 12.33 1.78
CA ALA A 168 10.24 11.61 1.07
C ALA A 168 11.09 10.71 2.01
N PRO A 169 11.55 9.55 1.55
CA PRO A 169 11.52 8.99 0.18
C PRO A 169 10.20 8.30 -0.22
N PHE A 170 9.18 8.32 0.61
CA PHE A 170 7.89 7.70 0.29
C PHE A 170 7.01 8.67 -0.52
N TRP A 171 5.88 9.10 0.00
CA TRP A 171 4.94 10.00 -0.66
C TRP A 171 4.28 10.92 0.37
N PRO A 172 3.63 12.02 -0.05
CA PRO A 172 3.03 12.98 0.86
C PRO A 172 2.07 12.32 1.86
N TYR A 173 2.30 12.59 3.15
CA TYR A 173 1.46 12.04 4.20
C TYR A 173 0.05 12.67 4.22
N TRP A 174 0.02 14.00 4.07
CA TRP A 174 -1.24 14.76 4.20
C TRP A 174 -2.24 14.51 3.07
N GLU A 175 -1.83 13.91 1.98
CA GLU A 175 -2.72 13.49 0.90
C GLU A 175 -3.55 12.25 1.26
N ASN A 176 -3.15 11.50 2.29
CA ASN A 176 -3.79 10.25 2.72
C ASN A 176 -4.62 10.39 4.00
N VAL A 177 -4.68 11.56 4.64
CA VAL A 177 -5.36 11.77 5.93
C VAL A 177 -6.38 12.89 5.91
#